data_a9af5a63f0b7be8b27c0a52cbd86bd29
#
_entry.id   a9af5a63f0b7be8b27c0a52cbd86bd29
#
_cell.length_a   1.000
_cell.length_b   1.000
_cell.length_c   1.000
_cell.angle_alpha   90.00
_cell.angle_beta   90.00
_cell.angle_gamma   90.00
#
_symmetry.space_group_name_H-M   'P 1'
#
loop_
_entity.id
_entity.type
_entity.pdbx_description
1 polymer ?
#
loop_
_entity_poly.entity_id
_entity_poly.type
_entity_poly.pdbx_seq_one_letter_code
_entity_poly.pdbx_strand_id
1 'polypeptide(L)'
;MSAKEIVQKFYKSDALIDSEVLKDFLHPEVIVEWNSSKGLVQLDYNSLLSLSNDLSKAYVRSKVRISHIVSENDTISLRYSHFVKTIENPREEMLLAHFMVIWQIKDNKLFRGYQMSQLS
;
A
#
# COMPACT_ATOMS: atom_id res chain seq x y z
N MET A 1 8.24 -18.09 2.32
CA MET A 1 8.07 -16.75 2.93
C MET A 1 6.71 -16.70 3.61
N SER A 2 6.64 -16.24 4.86
CA SER A 2 5.37 -16.14 5.56
C SER A 2 4.52 -15.00 5.01
N ALA A 3 3.20 -15.04 5.28
CA ALA A 3 2.30 -13.96 4.87
C ALA A 3 2.73 -12.61 5.45
N LYS A 4 3.15 -12.60 6.72
CA LYS A 4 3.65 -11.38 7.38
C LYS A 4 4.90 -10.83 6.67
N GLU A 5 5.83 -11.69 6.29
CA GLU A 5 7.05 -11.27 5.58
C GLU A 5 6.73 -10.69 4.20
N ILE A 6 5.74 -11.24 3.50
CA ILE A 6 5.31 -10.72 2.21
C ILE A 6 4.80 -9.30 2.36
N VAL A 7 3.95 -9.05 3.35
CA VAL A 7 3.40 -7.72 3.62
C VAL A 7 4.49 -6.74 4.04
N GLN A 8 5.40 -7.16 4.91
CA GLN A 8 6.52 -6.32 5.33
C GLN A 8 7.42 -5.95 4.15
N LYS A 9 7.72 -6.91 3.28
CA LYS A 9 8.53 -6.67 2.09
C LYS A 9 7.84 -5.72 1.13
N PHE A 10 6.53 -5.87 0.97
CA PHE A 10 5.73 -4.98 0.14
C PHE A 10 5.88 -3.52 0.58
N TYR A 11 5.69 -3.24 1.87
CA TYR A 11 5.75 -1.87 2.38
C TYR A 11 7.17 -1.31 2.48
N LYS A 12 8.20 -2.15 2.45
CA LYS A 12 9.61 -1.71 2.37
C LYS A 12 10.04 -1.39 0.94
N SER A 13 9.28 -1.85 -0.05
CA SER A 13 9.58 -1.63 -1.46
C SER A 13 9.03 -0.29 -1.94
N ASP A 14 9.31 0.04 -3.20
CA ASP A 14 8.76 1.23 -3.84
C ASP A 14 7.43 0.96 -4.55
N ALA A 15 6.75 -0.14 -4.20
CA ALA A 15 5.53 -0.59 -4.89
C ALA A 15 4.42 0.45 -4.92
N LEU A 16 4.31 1.30 -3.89
CA LEU A 16 3.26 2.31 -3.83
C LEU A 16 3.41 3.41 -4.89
N ILE A 17 4.64 3.63 -5.40
CA ILE A 17 4.92 4.65 -6.43
C ILE A 17 5.65 4.06 -7.65
N ASP A 18 5.71 2.73 -7.76
CA ASP A 18 6.36 2.05 -8.88
C ASP A 18 5.52 0.85 -9.29
N SER A 19 4.77 1.01 -10.38
CA SER A 19 3.84 -0.02 -10.85
C SER A 19 4.54 -1.31 -11.29
N GLU A 20 5.79 -1.25 -11.74
CA GLU A 20 6.53 -2.46 -12.11
C GLU A 20 6.89 -3.28 -10.88
N VAL A 21 7.29 -2.62 -9.80
CA VAL A 21 7.53 -3.30 -8.51
C VAL A 21 6.22 -3.85 -7.94
N LEU A 22 5.15 -3.07 -8.04
CA LEU A 22 3.83 -3.46 -7.52
C LEU A 22 3.33 -4.76 -8.14
N LYS A 23 3.58 -4.99 -9.42
CA LYS A 23 3.18 -6.23 -10.13
C LYS A 23 3.68 -7.48 -9.45
N ASP A 24 4.86 -7.42 -8.82
CA ASP A 24 5.46 -8.59 -8.17
C ASP A 24 4.72 -9.02 -6.91
N PHE A 25 3.90 -8.15 -6.35
CA PHE A 25 3.19 -8.39 -5.08
C PHE A 25 1.71 -8.71 -5.24
N LEU A 26 1.09 -8.34 -6.37
CA LEU A 26 -0.35 -8.44 -6.54
C LEU A 26 -0.77 -9.78 -7.13
N HIS A 27 -1.78 -10.42 -6.51
CA HIS A 27 -2.49 -11.52 -7.13
C HIS A 27 -3.27 -10.99 -8.34
N PRO A 28 -3.36 -11.74 -9.45
CA PRO A 28 -4.11 -11.28 -10.64
C PRO A 28 -5.57 -10.92 -10.35
N GLU A 29 -6.17 -11.54 -9.34
CA GLU A 29 -7.56 -11.31 -8.93
C GLU A 29 -7.68 -10.45 -7.69
N VAL A 30 -6.66 -9.64 -7.39
CA VAL A 30 -6.65 -8.77 -6.20
C VAL A 30 -7.81 -7.78 -6.23
N ILE A 31 -8.40 -7.57 -5.05
CA ILE A 31 -9.41 -6.53 -4.82
C ILE A 31 -9.05 -5.82 -3.53
N VAL A 32 -9.04 -4.49 -3.56
CA VAL A 32 -8.85 -3.65 -2.37
C VAL A 32 -10.09 -2.78 -2.19
N GLU A 33 -10.69 -2.86 -1.02
CA GLU A 33 -11.73 -1.92 -0.60
C GLU A 33 -11.07 -0.83 0.22
N TRP A 34 -11.18 0.41 -0.22
CA TRP A 34 -10.53 1.55 0.42
C TRP A 34 -11.55 2.59 0.85
N ASN A 35 -11.66 2.78 2.16
CA ASN A 35 -12.44 3.84 2.78
C ASN A 35 -11.51 5.01 3.11
N SER A 36 -11.81 6.18 2.58
CA SER A 36 -11.08 7.40 2.88
C SER A 36 -12.07 8.52 3.17
N SER A 37 -11.58 9.73 3.41
CA SER A 37 -12.43 10.90 3.58
C SER A 37 -13.29 11.19 2.33
N LYS A 38 -12.92 10.63 1.19
CA LYS A 38 -13.67 10.77 -0.09
C LYS A 38 -14.70 9.66 -0.29
N GLY A 39 -14.86 8.74 0.67
CA GLY A 39 -15.78 7.63 0.59
C GLY A 39 -15.10 6.30 0.27
N LEU A 40 -15.92 5.32 -0.11
CA LEU A 40 -15.45 3.97 -0.43
C LEU A 40 -15.18 3.83 -1.93
N VAL A 41 -13.99 3.31 -2.26
CA VAL A 41 -13.66 2.89 -3.62
C VAL A 41 -13.20 1.43 -3.58
N GLN A 42 -13.41 0.73 -4.69
CA GLN A 42 -12.93 -0.64 -4.88
C GLN A 42 -11.93 -0.65 -6.02
N LEU A 43 -10.75 -1.20 -5.77
CA LEU A 43 -9.65 -1.22 -6.73
C LEU A 43 -9.29 -2.66 -7.07
N ASP A 44 -9.18 -2.95 -8.37
CA ASP A 44 -8.70 -4.23 -8.88
C ASP A 44 -7.23 -4.12 -9.29
N TYR A 45 -6.70 -5.18 -9.93
CA TYR A 45 -5.31 -5.24 -10.36
C TYR A 45 -4.93 -4.00 -11.21
N ASN A 46 -5.69 -3.72 -12.25
CA ASN A 46 -5.37 -2.62 -13.17
C ASN A 46 -5.54 -1.25 -12.50
N SER A 47 -6.56 -1.09 -11.66
CA SER A 47 -6.77 0.17 -10.92
C SER A 47 -5.63 0.46 -9.96
N LEU A 48 -5.10 -0.58 -9.29
CA LEU A 48 -3.98 -0.44 -8.38
C LEU A 48 -2.70 -0.03 -9.13
N LEU A 49 -2.45 -0.64 -10.29
CA LEU A 49 -1.31 -0.24 -11.12
C LEU A 49 -1.42 1.20 -11.60
N SER A 50 -2.62 1.62 -12.02
CA SER A 50 -2.87 3.00 -12.43
C SER A 50 -2.64 3.98 -11.29
N LEU A 51 -3.11 3.65 -10.09
CA LEU A 51 -2.92 4.49 -8.91
C LEU A 51 -1.44 4.66 -8.59
N SER A 52 -0.68 3.56 -8.58
CA SER A 52 0.76 3.60 -8.33
C SER A 52 1.48 4.46 -9.37
N ASN A 53 1.10 4.31 -10.64
CA ASN A 53 1.67 5.09 -11.73
C ASN A 53 1.35 6.59 -11.58
N ASP A 54 0.13 6.92 -11.17
CA ASP A 54 -0.27 8.32 -10.94
C ASP A 54 0.53 8.92 -9.77
N LEU A 55 0.73 8.17 -8.70
CA LEU A 55 1.52 8.61 -7.55
C LEU A 55 2.99 8.83 -7.93
N SER A 56 3.51 8.04 -8.87
CA SER A 56 4.89 8.21 -9.34
C SER A 56 5.13 9.56 -10.02
N LYS A 57 4.07 10.19 -10.53
CA LYS A 57 4.15 11.50 -11.18
C LYS A 57 4.21 12.65 -10.18
N ALA A 58 3.76 12.42 -8.96
CA ALA A 58 3.72 13.44 -7.91
C ALA A 58 4.85 13.28 -6.89
N TYR A 59 5.32 12.06 -6.66
CA TYR A 59 6.26 11.75 -5.58
C TYR A 59 7.50 11.05 -6.12
N VAL A 60 8.68 11.49 -5.65
CA VAL A 60 9.97 10.88 -6.01
C VAL A 60 10.37 9.81 -4.99
N ARG A 61 9.76 9.82 -3.80
CA ARG A 61 10.06 8.85 -2.75
C ARG A 61 8.81 8.58 -1.93
N SER A 62 8.67 7.31 -1.55
CA SER A 62 7.62 6.82 -0.67
C SER A 62 8.28 6.04 0.46
N LYS A 63 7.88 6.32 1.69
CA LYS A 63 8.35 5.60 2.87
C LYS A 63 7.19 5.27 3.78
N VAL A 64 7.13 4.01 4.19
CA VAL A 64 6.10 3.52 5.10
C VAL A 64 6.73 3.21 6.45
N ARG A 65 6.12 3.75 7.52
CA ARG A 65 6.50 3.42 8.90
C ARG A 65 5.37 2.63 9.54
N ILE A 66 5.59 1.34 9.73
CA ILE A 66 4.61 0.46 10.36
C ILE A 66 4.72 0.64 11.86
N SER A 67 3.61 1.03 12.52
CA SER A 67 3.56 1.16 13.98
C SER A 67 3.14 -0.16 14.64
N HIS A 68 2.24 -0.89 14.02
CA HIS A 68 1.69 -2.15 14.56
C HIS A 68 1.44 -3.10 13.40
N ILE A 69 1.77 -4.37 13.62
CA ILE A 69 1.47 -5.43 12.66
C ILE A 69 1.19 -6.71 13.42
N VAL A 70 0.08 -7.35 13.10
CA VAL A 70 -0.31 -8.63 13.67
C VAL A 70 -0.71 -9.56 12.54
N SER A 71 -0.48 -10.84 12.73
CA SER A 71 -0.80 -11.85 11.73
C SER A 71 -1.47 -13.05 12.34
N GLU A 72 -2.43 -13.61 11.60
CA GLU A 72 -3.07 -14.87 11.92
C GLU A 72 -3.28 -15.63 10.62
N ASN A 73 -2.56 -16.73 10.44
CA ASN A 73 -2.55 -17.49 9.19
C ASN A 73 -2.19 -16.58 8.00
N ASP A 74 -3.07 -16.48 7.02
CA ASP A 74 -2.84 -15.67 5.81
C ASP A 74 -3.45 -14.26 5.91
N THR A 75 -3.91 -13.87 7.11
CA THR A 75 -4.49 -12.56 7.35
C THR A 75 -3.53 -11.69 8.15
N ILE A 76 -3.23 -10.51 7.63
CA ILE A 76 -2.28 -9.58 8.23
C ILE A 76 -2.99 -8.25 8.44
N SER A 77 -2.98 -7.76 9.68
CA SER A 77 -3.52 -6.46 10.02
C SER A 77 -2.40 -5.54 10.45
N LEU A 78 -2.38 -4.31 9.95
CA LEU A 78 -1.33 -3.37 10.30
C LEU A 78 -1.83 -1.92 10.29
N ARG A 79 -1.10 -1.10 11.05
CA ARG A 79 -1.26 0.35 11.07
C ARG A 79 0.05 0.97 10.64
N TYR A 80 -0.01 1.92 9.71
CA TYR A 80 1.20 2.59 9.25
C TYR A 80 0.94 4.05 8.88
N SER A 81 2.04 4.81 8.82
CA SER A 81 2.05 6.18 8.31
C SER A 81 2.83 6.22 7.01
N HIS A 82 2.28 6.92 6.02
CA HIS A 82 2.88 7.04 4.70
C HIS A 82 3.52 8.41 4.55
N PHE A 83 4.84 8.43 4.34
CA PHE A 83 5.63 9.64 4.13
C PHE A 83 6.06 9.70 2.68
N VAL A 84 6.11 10.90 2.13
CA VAL A 84 6.46 11.11 0.72
C VAL A 84 7.39 12.30 0.58
N LYS A 85 8.15 12.31 -0.53
CA LYS A 85 8.88 13.49 -1.00
C LYS A 85 8.32 13.83 -2.36
N THR A 86 7.91 15.08 -2.53
CA THR A 86 7.33 15.54 -3.80
C THR A 86 8.41 15.83 -4.83
N ILE A 87 8.01 15.83 -6.10
CA ILE A 87 8.89 16.21 -7.20
C ILE A 87 9.31 17.68 -7.06
N GLU A 88 8.39 18.54 -6.61
CA GLU A 88 8.63 19.97 -6.43
C GLU A 88 9.59 20.26 -5.28
N ASN A 89 9.56 19.46 -4.22
CA ASN A 89 10.43 19.63 -3.06
C ASN A 89 10.97 18.28 -2.59
N PRO A 90 11.96 17.71 -3.33
CA PRO A 90 12.43 16.34 -3.06
C PRO A 90 13.30 16.21 -1.82
N ARG A 91 13.61 17.32 -1.15
CA ARG A 91 14.43 17.32 0.07
C ARG A 91 13.60 17.24 1.35
N GLU A 92 12.29 17.51 1.25
CA GLU A 92 11.42 17.54 2.43
C GLU A 92 10.55 16.29 2.46
N GLU A 93 10.66 15.52 3.54
CA GLU A 93 9.78 14.38 3.80
C GLU A 93 8.51 14.88 4.47
N MET A 94 7.36 14.54 3.90
CA MET A 94 6.05 14.98 4.38
C MET A 94 5.19 13.79 4.75
N LEU A 95 4.44 13.91 5.84
CA LEU A 95 3.41 12.93 6.18
C LEU A 95 2.21 13.13 5.26
N LEU A 96 1.91 12.12 4.46
CA LEU A 96 0.78 12.15 3.54
C LEU A 96 -0.51 11.67 4.22
N ALA A 97 -0.48 10.51 4.87
CA ALA A 97 -1.67 9.91 5.44
C ALA A 97 -1.32 8.82 6.46
N HIS A 98 -2.31 8.52 7.31
CA HIS A 98 -2.29 7.37 8.20
C HIS A 98 -3.21 6.29 7.66
N PHE A 99 -2.83 5.03 7.81
CA PHE A 99 -3.57 3.89 7.29
C PHE A 99 -3.75 2.80 8.32
N MET A 100 -4.91 2.14 8.25
CA MET A 100 -5.12 0.82 8.84
C MET A 100 -5.58 -0.10 7.71
N VAL A 101 -5.01 -1.28 7.62
CA VAL A 101 -5.33 -2.21 6.54
C VAL A 101 -5.29 -3.64 7.02
N ILE A 102 -6.19 -4.44 6.45
CA ILE A 102 -6.20 -5.90 6.61
C ILE A 102 -5.92 -6.49 5.24
N TRP A 103 -4.86 -7.29 5.14
CA TRP A 103 -4.52 -8.03 3.93
C TRP A 103 -4.79 -9.50 4.11
N GLN A 104 -5.33 -10.12 3.08
CA GLN A 104 -5.39 -11.58 2.93
C GLN A 104 -4.46 -11.98 1.81
N ILE A 105 -3.59 -12.96 2.09
CA ILE A 105 -2.58 -13.43 1.16
C ILE A 105 -3.06 -14.74 0.53
N LYS A 106 -2.88 -14.87 -0.78
CA LYS A 106 -3.17 -16.10 -1.51
C LYS A 106 -2.10 -16.29 -2.58
N ASP A 107 -1.57 -17.52 -2.70
CA ASP A 107 -0.52 -17.86 -3.66
C ASP A 107 0.71 -16.93 -3.51
N ASN A 108 1.04 -16.60 -2.26
CA ASN A 108 2.14 -15.69 -1.90
C ASN A 108 1.99 -14.28 -2.47
N LYS A 109 0.75 -13.83 -2.72
CA LYS A 109 0.43 -12.52 -3.28
C LYS A 109 -0.65 -11.84 -2.47
N LEU A 110 -0.68 -10.51 -2.53
CA LEU A 110 -1.74 -9.69 -1.96
C LEU A 110 -3.02 -9.98 -2.73
N PHE A 111 -4.02 -10.53 -2.05
CA PHE A 111 -5.25 -11.01 -2.69
C PHE A 111 -6.48 -10.16 -2.36
N ARG A 112 -6.70 -9.87 -1.07
CA ARG A 112 -7.79 -9.01 -0.62
C ARG A 112 -7.24 -8.01 0.36
N GLY A 113 -7.60 -6.73 0.17
CA GLY A 113 -7.21 -5.66 1.07
C GLY A 113 -8.44 -4.89 1.53
N TYR A 114 -8.46 -4.53 2.81
CA TYR A 114 -9.51 -3.72 3.42
C TYR A 114 -8.81 -2.59 4.14
N GLN A 115 -8.92 -1.39 3.58
CA GLN A 115 -8.07 -0.26 3.96
C GLN A 115 -8.91 0.94 4.37
N MET A 116 -8.50 1.58 5.46
CA MET A 116 -9.05 2.87 5.88
C MET A 116 -7.91 3.85 6.02
N SER A 117 -8.12 5.10 5.62
CA SER A 117 -7.08 6.10 5.68
C SER A 117 -7.62 7.46 6.08
N GLN A 118 -6.70 8.29 6.58
CA GLN A 118 -6.97 9.67 6.94
C GLN A 118 -5.78 10.51 6.51
N LEU A 119 -6.03 11.56 5.75
CA LEU A 119 -4.99 12.52 5.38
C LEU A 119 -4.50 13.26 6.63
N SER A 120 -3.23 13.56 6.65
CA SER A 120 -2.66 14.29 7.78
C SER A 120 -3.04 15.78 7.79
#